data_e9328b91bb3405f4cce747130c750998
#
_entry.id   e9328b91bb3405f4cce747130c750998
#
_cell.length_a   1.000
_cell.length_b   1.000
_cell.length_c   1.000
_cell.angle_alpha   90.00
_cell.angle_beta   90.00
_cell.angle_gamma   90.00
#
_symmetry.space_group_name_H-M   'P 1'
#
loop_
_entity.id
_entity.type
_entity.pdbx_description
1 polymer ?
#
loop_
_entity_poly.entity_id
_entity_poly.type
_entity_poly.pdbx_seq_one_letter_code
_entity_poly.pdbx_strand_id
1 'polypeptide(L)'
;ADTTLKYFIREDYSVRHAYRFSEDIGAALGEANYCGYSVGSYWARGASWAIYGFAIAYGYTKKAEYMDCAMALLDKFMTECKGEIPLWDFRLPADEEKLPDTSAAAVVLSAILEIERYKTDSKLQKYKRLLIEKLEEYVNYDENVMGILRGQNGRNVYTSFGDYYLIESRIKDKMSIKVW
;
A
#
# COMPACT_ATOMS: atom_id res chain seq x y z
N ALA A 1 -11.82 10.45 3.44
CA ALA A 1 -11.92 9.01 3.75
C ALA A 1 -13.30 8.45 3.38
N ASP A 2 -14.42 9.12 3.72
CA ASP A 2 -15.79 8.60 3.45
C ASP A 2 -16.04 8.37 1.95
N THR A 3 -15.67 9.33 1.10
CA THR A 3 -15.77 9.20 -0.36
C THR A 3 -14.91 8.03 -0.88
N THR A 4 -13.71 7.88 -0.34
CA THR A 4 -12.81 6.78 -0.69
C THR A 4 -13.41 5.44 -0.28
N LEU A 5 -13.93 5.35 0.94
CA LEU A 5 -14.59 4.14 1.43
C LEU A 5 -15.76 3.74 0.53
N LYS A 6 -16.59 4.70 0.14
CA LYS A 6 -17.80 4.46 -0.65
C LYS A 6 -17.53 4.06 -2.10
N TYR A 7 -16.55 4.69 -2.76
CA TYR A 7 -16.41 4.58 -4.21
C TYR A 7 -15.14 3.83 -4.66
N PHE A 8 -14.08 3.82 -3.84
CA PHE A 8 -12.81 3.23 -4.24
C PHE A 8 -12.61 1.80 -3.72
N ILE A 9 -13.31 1.41 -2.66
CA ILE A 9 -13.21 0.05 -2.12
C ILE A 9 -14.26 -0.83 -2.78
N ARG A 10 -13.83 -1.97 -3.36
CA ARG A 10 -14.72 -2.98 -3.93
C ARG A 10 -15.18 -3.95 -2.85
N GLU A 11 -16.23 -4.71 -3.12
CA GLU A 11 -16.78 -5.72 -2.21
C GLU A 11 -15.76 -6.78 -1.80
N ASP A 12 -14.80 -7.10 -2.67
CA ASP A 12 -13.71 -8.04 -2.41
C ASP A 12 -12.49 -7.39 -1.71
N TYR A 13 -12.63 -6.15 -1.26
CA TYR A 13 -11.56 -5.33 -0.68
C TYR A 13 -10.38 -5.06 -1.61
N SER A 14 -10.53 -5.25 -2.92
CA SER A 14 -9.59 -4.64 -3.85
C SER A 14 -9.89 -3.15 -4.05
N VAL A 15 -8.88 -2.38 -4.45
CA VAL A 15 -8.98 -0.93 -4.53
C VAL A 15 -9.04 -0.46 -5.97
N ARG A 16 -10.04 0.35 -6.30
CA ARG A 16 -10.03 1.18 -7.52
C ARG A 16 -9.08 2.34 -7.29
N HIS A 17 -8.11 2.54 -8.15
CA HIS A 17 -7.17 3.62 -7.92
C HIS A 17 -7.62 4.97 -8.50
N ALA A 18 -8.59 4.97 -9.40
CA ALA A 18 -9.20 6.18 -9.96
C ALA A 18 -10.71 6.02 -10.10
N TYR A 19 -11.44 7.09 -9.87
CA TYR A 19 -12.89 7.14 -10.00
C TYR A 19 -13.30 8.53 -10.53
N ARG A 20 -14.21 8.57 -11.49
CA ARG A 20 -14.69 9.83 -12.07
C ARG A 20 -15.96 10.30 -11.40
N PHE A 21 -16.04 11.61 -11.22
CA PHE A 21 -17.23 12.33 -10.77
C PHE A 21 -17.55 13.43 -11.78
N SER A 22 -18.84 13.77 -11.91
CA SER A 22 -19.29 14.91 -12.69
C SER A 22 -18.76 16.20 -12.08
N GLU A 23 -18.22 17.07 -12.91
CA GLU A 23 -17.73 18.39 -12.48
C GLU A 23 -18.87 19.31 -12.01
N ASP A 24 -20.05 19.20 -12.62
CA ASP A 24 -21.18 20.09 -12.35
C ASP A 24 -21.90 19.76 -11.03
N ILE A 25 -22.16 18.47 -10.76
CA ILE A 25 -23.02 18.03 -9.66
C ILE A 25 -22.35 16.99 -8.73
N GLY A 26 -21.10 16.63 -8.98
CA GLY A 26 -20.38 15.66 -8.18
C GLY A 26 -20.93 14.22 -8.26
N ALA A 27 -21.79 13.93 -9.25
CA ALA A 27 -22.33 12.59 -9.42
C ALA A 27 -21.24 11.58 -9.78
N ALA A 28 -21.33 10.38 -9.18
CA ALA A 28 -20.42 9.28 -9.46
C ALA A 28 -20.60 8.75 -10.88
N LEU A 29 -19.55 8.79 -11.69
CA LEU A 29 -19.57 8.37 -13.10
C LEU A 29 -18.99 6.98 -13.31
N GLY A 30 -18.12 6.51 -12.42
CA GLY A 30 -17.55 5.17 -12.49
C GLY A 30 -16.04 5.10 -12.38
N GLU A 31 -15.56 3.87 -12.36
CA GLU A 31 -14.13 3.57 -12.27
C GLU A 31 -13.37 4.07 -13.50
N ALA A 32 -12.16 4.57 -13.28
CA ALA A 32 -11.22 4.96 -14.32
C ALA A 32 -9.86 4.29 -14.06
N ASN A 33 -8.99 4.29 -15.05
CA ASN A 33 -7.62 3.85 -14.91
C ASN A 33 -6.66 5.02 -15.16
N TYR A 34 -5.60 5.09 -14.35
CA TYR A 34 -4.54 6.09 -14.49
C TYR A 34 -3.13 5.47 -14.31
N CYS A 35 -2.93 4.63 -13.30
CA CYS A 35 -1.64 3.99 -13.00
C CYS A 35 -1.68 2.46 -13.00
N GLY A 36 -2.85 1.85 -12.83
CA GLY A 36 -3.00 0.40 -12.86
C GLY A 36 -2.89 -0.15 -14.28
N TYR A 37 -2.83 -1.46 -14.41
CA TYR A 37 -2.76 -2.13 -15.71
C TYR A 37 -3.97 -1.77 -16.61
N SER A 38 -5.17 -1.79 -16.04
CA SER A 38 -6.41 -1.48 -16.77
C SER A 38 -7.52 -1.03 -15.82
N VAL A 39 -8.65 -0.58 -16.37
CA VAL A 39 -9.90 -0.44 -15.60
C VAL A 39 -10.24 -1.82 -15.02
N GLY A 40 -10.56 -1.87 -13.73
CA GLY A 40 -10.84 -3.12 -13.03
C GLY A 40 -9.60 -3.82 -12.49
N SER A 41 -8.39 -3.37 -12.78
CA SER A 41 -7.16 -3.93 -12.21
C SER A 41 -7.01 -3.64 -10.71
N TYR A 42 -5.97 -4.16 -10.10
CA TYR A 42 -5.69 -3.98 -8.68
C TYR A 42 -4.25 -3.54 -8.47
N TRP A 43 -4.00 -2.26 -8.71
CA TRP A 43 -2.69 -1.63 -8.59
C TRP A 43 -2.18 -1.63 -7.15
N ALA A 44 -1.03 -2.27 -6.91
CA ALA A 44 -0.53 -2.54 -5.56
C ALA A 44 -0.26 -1.25 -4.76
N ARG A 45 0.38 -0.24 -5.37
CA ARG A 45 0.68 1.00 -4.66
C ARG A 45 -0.58 1.82 -4.37
N GLY A 46 -1.58 1.79 -5.25
CA GLY A 46 -2.89 2.38 -4.97
C GLY A 46 -3.57 1.74 -3.76
N ALA A 47 -3.48 0.42 -3.64
CA ALA A 47 -3.96 -0.32 -2.48
C ALA A 47 -3.18 0.05 -1.20
N SER A 48 -1.86 0.14 -1.30
CA SER A 48 -1.01 0.51 -0.15
C SER A 48 -1.34 1.89 0.40
N TRP A 49 -1.62 2.87 -0.48
CA TRP A 49 -2.09 4.20 -0.07
C TRP A 49 -3.42 4.16 0.67
N ALA A 50 -4.37 3.31 0.23
CA ALA A 50 -5.65 3.16 0.90
C ALA A 50 -5.49 2.55 2.30
N ILE A 51 -4.68 1.49 2.45
CA ILE A 51 -4.40 0.86 3.76
C ILE A 51 -3.84 1.92 4.72
N TYR A 52 -2.81 2.63 4.29
CA TYR A 52 -2.15 3.63 5.13
C TYR A 52 -3.06 4.83 5.40
N GLY A 53 -3.75 5.34 4.39
CA GLY A 53 -4.68 6.46 4.52
C GLY A 53 -5.82 6.18 5.49
N PHE A 54 -6.39 4.98 5.49
CA PHE A 54 -7.43 4.60 6.46
C PHE A 54 -6.87 4.42 7.88
N ALA A 55 -5.65 3.89 8.03
CA ALA A 55 -4.99 3.80 9.34
C ALA A 55 -4.78 5.21 9.94
N ILE A 56 -4.29 6.16 9.15
CA ILE A 56 -4.13 7.56 9.55
C ILE A 56 -5.48 8.20 9.86
N ALA A 57 -6.48 8.01 8.99
CA ALA A 57 -7.83 8.55 9.20
C ALA A 57 -8.45 8.06 10.51
N TYR A 58 -8.26 6.78 10.85
CA TYR A 58 -8.63 6.25 12.16
C TYR A 58 -7.87 6.95 13.28
N GLY A 59 -6.58 7.18 13.12
CA GLY A 59 -5.74 7.86 14.11
C GLY A 59 -6.29 9.22 14.52
N TYR A 60 -6.86 9.97 13.57
CA TYR A 60 -7.44 11.29 13.82
C TYR A 60 -8.91 11.28 14.22
N THR A 61 -9.71 10.37 13.67
CA THR A 61 -11.16 10.42 13.82
C THR A 61 -11.71 9.44 14.82
N LYS A 62 -11.00 8.35 15.10
CA LYS A 62 -11.41 7.19 15.89
C LYS A 62 -12.68 6.49 15.36
N LYS A 63 -13.05 6.73 14.10
CA LYS A 63 -14.15 6.02 13.44
C LYS A 63 -13.73 4.57 13.18
N ALA A 64 -14.40 3.62 13.85
CA ALA A 64 -14.06 2.19 13.78
C ALA A 64 -14.07 1.65 12.35
N GLU A 65 -14.98 2.14 11.50
CA GLU A 65 -15.09 1.76 10.09
C GLU A 65 -13.79 1.94 9.28
N TYR A 66 -12.96 2.94 9.63
CA TYR A 66 -11.68 3.16 8.95
C TYR A 66 -10.63 2.12 9.38
N MET A 67 -10.60 1.75 10.64
CA MET A 67 -9.71 0.67 11.12
C MET A 67 -10.13 -0.67 10.52
N ASP A 68 -11.43 -0.97 10.52
CA ASP A 68 -11.96 -2.21 9.96
C ASP A 68 -11.65 -2.31 8.47
N CYS A 69 -11.81 -1.20 7.72
CA CYS A 69 -11.44 -1.11 6.33
C CYS A 69 -9.92 -1.30 6.13
N ALA A 70 -9.08 -0.61 6.90
CA ALA A 70 -7.62 -0.75 6.81
C ALA A 70 -7.17 -2.20 7.03
N MET A 71 -7.74 -2.88 8.02
CA MET A 71 -7.43 -4.29 8.31
C MET A 71 -7.87 -5.23 7.18
N ALA A 72 -9.09 -5.04 6.65
CA ALA A 72 -9.60 -5.86 5.56
C ALA A 72 -8.79 -5.67 4.26
N LEU A 73 -8.44 -4.44 3.94
CA LEU A 73 -7.55 -4.11 2.82
C LEU A 73 -6.16 -4.72 2.99
N LEU A 74 -5.59 -4.64 4.20
CA LEU A 74 -4.30 -5.25 4.52
C LEU A 74 -4.33 -6.78 4.36
N ASP A 75 -5.35 -7.44 4.90
CA ASP A 75 -5.52 -8.89 4.76
C ASP A 75 -5.63 -9.29 3.27
N LYS A 76 -6.41 -8.54 2.48
CA LYS A 76 -6.53 -8.75 1.03
C LYS A 76 -5.18 -8.58 0.33
N PHE A 77 -4.48 -7.47 0.60
CA PHE A 77 -3.17 -7.17 0.02
C PHE A 77 -2.16 -8.29 0.30
N MET A 78 -2.00 -8.67 1.57
CA MET A 78 -1.04 -9.71 1.97
C MET A 78 -1.39 -11.10 1.43
N THR A 79 -2.67 -11.38 1.22
CA THR A 79 -3.12 -12.61 0.54
C THR A 79 -2.68 -12.63 -0.92
N GLU A 80 -2.80 -11.51 -1.63
CA GLU A 80 -2.33 -11.40 -3.03
C GLU A 80 -0.81 -11.46 -3.16
N CYS A 81 -0.06 -11.00 -2.17
CA CYS A 81 1.41 -11.09 -2.14
C CYS A 81 1.92 -12.54 -2.08
N LYS A 82 1.15 -13.49 -1.54
CA LYS A 82 1.52 -14.92 -1.44
C LYS A 82 2.86 -15.17 -0.76
N GLY A 83 3.25 -14.31 0.18
CA GLY A 83 4.52 -14.41 0.90
C GLY A 83 5.71 -13.72 0.23
N GLU A 84 5.49 -13.00 -0.86
CA GLU A 84 6.51 -12.27 -1.61
C GLU A 84 6.25 -10.76 -1.63
N ILE A 85 7.19 -9.99 -2.20
CA ILE A 85 6.95 -8.57 -2.55
C ILE A 85 5.79 -8.50 -3.54
N PRO A 86 4.85 -7.53 -3.38
CA PRO A 86 3.73 -7.40 -4.28
C PRO A 86 4.19 -7.16 -5.72
N LEU A 87 3.48 -7.73 -6.67
CA LEU A 87 3.56 -7.29 -8.05
C LEU A 87 3.02 -5.86 -8.16
N TRP A 88 3.45 -5.11 -9.15
CA TRP A 88 2.99 -3.74 -9.34
C TRP A 88 1.49 -3.63 -9.58
N ASP A 89 0.87 -4.68 -10.16
CA ASP A 89 -0.57 -4.88 -10.23
C ASP A 89 -0.88 -6.36 -9.99
N PHE A 90 -1.86 -6.65 -9.14
CA PHE A 90 -2.21 -8.03 -8.78
C PHE A 90 -3.09 -8.74 -9.83
N ARG A 91 -3.63 -8.00 -10.80
CA ARG A 91 -4.51 -8.52 -11.85
C ARG A 91 -3.85 -8.47 -13.23
N LEU A 92 -2.54 -8.66 -13.28
CA LEU A 92 -1.82 -8.77 -14.55
C LEU A 92 -2.23 -10.05 -15.30
N PRO A 93 -2.44 -9.98 -16.63
CA PRO A 93 -2.58 -11.15 -17.47
C PRO A 93 -1.41 -12.11 -17.34
N ALA A 94 -1.61 -13.36 -17.77
CA ALA A 94 -0.58 -14.40 -17.62
C ALA A 94 0.69 -14.11 -18.45
N ASP A 95 0.51 -13.46 -19.58
CA ASP A 95 1.55 -13.09 -20.55
C ASP A 95 2.27 -11.77 -20.23
N GLU A 96 1.77 -11.02 -19.22
CA GLU A 96 2.46 -9.81 -18.76
C GLU A 96 3.63 -10.10 -17.82
N GLU A 97 4.64 -9.25 -17.88
CA GLU A 97 5.82 -9.36 -17.03
C GLU A 97 5.46 -9.10 -15.54
N LYS A 98 5.85 -10.03 -14.67
CA LYS A 98 5.53 -10.02 -13.23
C LYS A 98 6.59 -9.27 -12.44
N LEU A 99 6.64 -7.95 -12.60
CA LEU A 99 7.61 -7.10 -11.91
C LEU A 99 7.12 -6.71 -10.50
N PRO A 100 8.04 -6.64 -9.51
CA PRO A 100 7.72 -6.24 -8.16
C PRO A 100 7.45 -4.74 -8.04
N ASP A 101 6.72 -4.35 -6.99
CA ASP A 101 6.67 -2.97 -6.51
C ASP A 101 7.02 -2.92 -5.02
N THR A 102 8.31 -2.78 -4.74
CA THR A 102 8.84 -2.68 -3.37
C THR A 102 8.35 -1.42 -2.66
N SER A 103 8.05 -0.36 -3.40
CA SER A 103 7.49 0.86 -2.80
C SER A 103 6.10 0.62 -2.20
N ALA A 104 5.28 -0.21 -2.83
CA ALA A 104 3.99 -0.61 -2.26
C ALA A 104 4.18 -1.40 -0.95
N ALA A 105 5.17 -2.31 -0.91
CA ALA A 105 5.51 -3.06 0.31
C ALA A 105 5.99 -2.12 1.44
N ALA A 106 6.83 -1.13 1.13
CA ALA A 106 7.33 -0.16 2.11
C ALA A 106 6.20 0.69 2.71
N VAL A 107 5.25 1.14 1.88
CA VAL A 107 4.05 1.86 2.35
C VAL A 107 3.19 0.99 3.25
N VAL A 108 2.97 -0.29 2.88
CA VAL A 108 2.19 -1.23 3.71
C VAL A 108 2.90 -1.49 5.04
N LEU A 109 4.23 -1.60 5.05
CA LEU A 109 4.98 -1.72 6.30
C LEU A 109 4.76 -0.51 7.20
N SER A 110 4.81 0.71 6.66
CA SER A 110 4.48 1.94 7.39
C SER A 110 3.03 1.95 7.91
N ALA A 111 2.10 1.40 7.12
CA ALA A 111 0.70 1.28 7.51
C ALA A 111 0.50 0.30 8.68
N ILE A 112 1.17 -0.87 8.64
CA ILE A 112 1.14 -1.85 9.74
C ILE A 112 1.64 -1.20 11.04
N LEU A 113 2.75 -0.48 10.99
CA LEU A 113 3.31 0.21 12.15
C LEU A 113 2.39 1.31 12.68
N GLU A 114 1.61 1.97 11.81
CA GLU A 114 0.59 2.92 12.25
C GLU A 114 -0.60 2.20 12.93
N ILE A 115 -1.06 1.08 12.37
CA ILE A 115 -2.15 0.27 12.95
C ILE A 115 -1.75 -0.29 14.31
N GLU A 116 -0.51 -0.79 14.48
CA GLU A 116 0.00 -1.34 15.74
C GLU A 116 -0.05 -0.36 16.92
N ARG A 117 -0.12 0.94 16.65
CA ARG A 117 -0.31 1.96 17.71
C ARG A 117 -1.68 1.90 18.38
N TYR A 118 -2.64 1.29 17.72
CA TYR A 118 -4.04 1.25 18.16
C TYR A 118 -4.56 -0.16 18.37
N LYS A 119 -3.96 -1.16 17.76
CA LYS A 119 -4.45 -2.53 17.77
C LYS A 119 -3.30 -3.52 17.88
N THR A 120 -3.40 -4.42 18.85
CA THR A 120 -2.50 -5.58 18.96
C THR A 120 -3.13 -6.77 18.25
N ASP A 121 -2.42 -7.30 17.25
CA ASP A 121 -2.87 -8.47 16.49
C ASP A 121 -1.65 -9.28 16.03
N SER A 122 -1.66 -10.59 16.27
CA SER A 122 -0.56 -11.46 15.88
C SER A 122 -0.34 -11.53 14.37
N LYS A 123 -1.37 -11.29 13.56
CA LYS A 123 -1.26 -11.17 12.11
C LYS A 123 -0.38 -9.98 11.70
N LEU A 124 -0.56 -8.82 12.36
CA LEU A 124 0.26 -7.63 12.07
C LEU A 124 1.74 -7.94 12.28
N GLN A 125 2.09 -8.61 13.38
CA GLN A 125 3.47 -9.01 13.66
C GLN A 125 4.03 -9.98 12.61
N LYS A 126 3.20 -10.91 12.12
CA LYS A 126 3.58 -11.83 11.04
C LYS A 126 3.84 -11.06 9.73
N TYR A 127 2.91 -10.19 9.34
CA TYR A 127 3.02 -9.40 8.12
C TYR A 127 4.20 -8.43 8.17
N LYS A 128 4.41 -7.76 9.31
CA LYS A 128 5.56 -6.89 9.54
C LYS A 128 6.88 -7.61 9.33
N ARG A 129 7.07 -8.75 9.99
CA ARG A 129 8.31 -9.55 9.86
C ARG A 129 8.57 -9.97 8.41
N LEU A 130 7.54 -10.46 7.72
CA LEU A 130 7.64 -10.85 6.32
C LEU A 130 8.08 -9.67 5.44
N LEU A 131 7.44 -8.51 5.58
CA LEU A 131 7.77 -7.34 4.76
C LEU A 131 9.16 -6.79 5.07
N ILE A 132 9.60 -6.79 6.33
CA ILE A 132 10.97 -6.39 6.69
C ILE A 132 11.98 -7.32 6.02
N GLU A 133 11.81 -8.64 6.14
CA GLU A 133 12.69 -9.64 5.54
C GLU A 133 12.76 -9.47 4.02
N LYS A 134 11.60 -9.39 3.36
CA LYS A 134 11.52 -9.28 1.91
C LYS A 134 12.02 -7.94 1.36
N LEU A 135 11.79 -6.83 2.03
CA LEU A 135 12.30 -5.52 1.63
C LEU A 135 13.82 -5.46 1.75
N GLU A 136 14.43 -6.14 2.71
CA GLU A 136 15.88 -6.16 2.89
C GLU A 136 16.62 -6.74 1.67
N GLU A 137 16.01 -7.68 0.94
CA GLU A 137 16.55 -8.25 -0.29
C GLU A 137 16.69 -7.19 -1.41
N TYR A 138 15.98 -6.08 -1.32
CA TYR A 138 15.95 -5.00 -2.29
C TYR A 138 16.68 -3.73 -1.84
N VAL A 139 17.23 -3.70 -0.63
CA VAL A 139 18.01 -2.55 -0.15
C VAL A 139 19.34 -2.49 -0.87
N ASN A 140 19.67 -1.31 -1.37
CA ASN A 140 20.97 -1.01 -1.96
C ASN A 140 21.90 -0.42 -0.91
N TYR A 141 23.08 -1.01 -0.77
CA TYR A 141 24.14 -0.56 0.15
C TYR A 141 25.36 0.01 -0.58
N ASP A 142 25.30 0.13 -1.91
CA ASP A 142 26.39 0.75 -2.70
C ASP A 142 26.28 2.28 -2.59
N GLU A 143 27.25 2.90 -1.95
CA GLU A 143 27.31 4.35 -1.73
C GLU A 143 27.45 5.16 -3.04
N ASN A 144 27.84 4.52 -4.14
CA ASN A 144 27.94 5.18 -5.44
C ASN A 144 26.61 5.22 -6.20
N VAL A 145 25.56 4.59 -5.70
CA VAL A 145 24.24 4.55 -6.30
C VAL A 145 23.28 5.45 -5.54
N MET A 146 22.68 6.40 -6.24
CA MET A 146 21.63 7.24 -5.66
C MET A 146 20.32 6.46 -5.60
N GLY A 147 19.86 6.16 -4.38
CA GLY A 147 18.64 5.42 -4.10
C GLY A 147 18.88 4.24 -3.16
N ILE A 148 17.92 3.97 -2.31
CA ILE A 148 18.05 2.99 -1.22
C ILE A 148 17.27 1.72 -1.54
N LEU A 149 16.04 1.85 -2.02
CA LEU A 149 15.14 0.74 -2.29
C LEU A 149 14.97 0.56 -3.80
N ARG A 150 15.46 -0.54 -4.36
CA ARG A 150 15.33 -0.89 -5.79
C ARG A 150 14.06 -1.70 -6.06
N GLY A 151 13.73 -1.88 -7.35
CA GLY A 151 12.60 -2.73 -7.77
C GLY A 151 11.25 -2.08 -7.52
N GLN A 152 11.15 -0.77 -7.74
CA GLN A 152 9.94 -0.01 -7.50
C GLN A 152 9.10 0.16 -8.76
N ASN A 153 7.79 0.31 -8.57
CA ASN A 153 6.84 0.70 -9.61
C ASN A 153 6.81 -0.26 -10.82
N GLY A 154 6.98 -1.55 -10.60
CA GLY A 154 7.04 -2.51 -11.71
C GLY A 154 8.23 -2.27 -12.66
N ARG A 155 9.31 -1.70 -12.15
CA ARG A 155 10.56 -1.41 -12.89
C ARG A 155 11.76 -1.61 -11.97
N ASN A 156 12.92 -1.79 -12.55
CA ASN A 156 14.16 -1.83 -11.76
C ASN A 156 14.71 -0.40 -11.56
N VAL A 157 13.95 0.41 -10.84
CA VAL A 157 14.26 1.82 -10.57
C VAL A 157 14.20 2.13 -9.09
N TYR A 158 14.77 3.28 -8.72
CA TYR A 158 14.62 3.91 -7.41
C TYR A 158 13.64 5.07 -7.53
N THR A 159 12.82 5.29 -6.49
CA THR A 159 11.94 6.45 -6.42
C THR A 159 12.00 7.08 -5.04
N SER A 160 11.89 8.40 -4.98
CA SER A 160 11.94 9.13 -3.71
C SER A 160 10.87 8.69 -2.71
N PHE A 161 9.69 8.33 -3.18
CA PHE A 161 8.61 7.87 -2.29
C PHE A 161 8.88 6.46 -1.74
N GLY A 162 9.47 5.54 -2.51
CA GLY A 162 9.83 4.22 -2.00
C GLY A 162 10.94 4.29 -0.96
N ASP A 163 11.98 5.08 -1.22
CA ASP A 163 13.05 5.33 -0.27
C ASP A 163 12.52 6.00 1.01
N TYR A 164 11.64 7.00 0.86
CA TYR A 164 11.01 7.68 1.99
C TYR A 164 10.24 6.70 2.89
N TYR A 165 9.35 5.87 2.34
CA TYR A 165 8.55 4.95 3.14
C TYR A 165 9.36 3.79 3.75
N LEU A 166 10.44 3.37 3.12
CA LEU A 166 11.39 2.46 3.73
C LEU A 166 12.04 3.10 4.98
N ILE A 167 12.51 4.34 4.85
CA ILE A 167 13.12 5.07 5.98
C ILE A 167 12.08 5.33 7.07
N GLU A 168 10.90 5.81 6.71
CA GLU A 168 9.80 6.05 7.65
C GLU A 168 9.46 4.79 8.44
N SER A 169 9.31 3.64 7.77
CA SER A 169 9.00 2.38 8.45
C SER A 169 10.10 1.96 9.42
N ARG A 170 11.37 2.13 9.05
CA ARG A 170 12.50 1.82 9.94
C ARG A 170 12.56 2.75 11.16
N ILE A 171 12.23 4.02 10.99
CA ILE A 171 12.17 5.00 12.10
C ILE A 171 11.00 4.62 13.03
N LYS A 172 9.83 4.36 12.49
CA LYS A 172 8.65 3.95 13.27
C LYS A 172 8.90 2.68 14.08
N ASP A 173 9.50 1.66 13.46
CA ASP A 173 9.77 0.38 14.11
C ASP A 173 10.78 0.52 15.25
N LYS A 174 11.85 1.31 15.06
CA LYS A 174 12.90 1.51 16.07
C LYS A 174 12.50 2.46 17.21
N MET A 175 11.79 3.53 16.90
CA MET A 175 11.55 4.63 17.83
C MET A 175 10.13 4.67 18.37
N SER A 176 9.22 3.86 17.85
CA SER A 176 7.79 3.84 18.22
C SER A 176 7.13 5.23 18.15
N ILE A 177 7.57 6.06 17.22
CA ILE A 177 7.10 7.45 17.09
C ILE A 177 5.97 7.60 16.06
N LYS A 178 5.21 8.68 16.25
CA LYS A 178 4.27 9.16 15.23
C LYS A 178 5.04 10.04 14.22
N VAL A 179 4.87 9.76 12.94
CA VAL A 179 5.47 10.59 11.87
C VAL A 179 4.45 11.60 11.35
N TRP A 180 3.14 11.27 11.41
CA TRP A 180 2.02 12.12 10.97
C TRP A 180 1.03 12.45 12.08
#